data_c51578769998f9d5ad20777ac46ca7de
#
_entry.id   c51578769998f9d5ad20777ac46ca7de
#
_cell.length_a   1.000
_cell.length_b   1.000
_cell.length_c   1.000
_cell.angle_alpha   90.00
_cell.angle_beta   90.00
_cell.angle_gamma   90.00
#
_symmetry.space_group_name_H-M   'P 1'
#
loop_
_entity.id
_entity.type
_entity.pdbx_description
1 polymer ?
#
loop_
_entity_poly.entity_id
_entity_poly.type
_entity_poly.pdbx_seq_one_letter_code
_entity_poly.pdbx_strand_id
1 'polypeptide(L)'
;MEWYVYKKKWEPVRNIIVGSFIVLLVAYLVSEYITPFNLVWVQWGLCVVVTCYLFFLALSERHWSYFLIGLFAIGSIGFLYSSDYFFNKVLEPHQQIRIKVLLGMEEDLAGAGYNVNQSKIAIGSGGLTGKGFLNGTQTKLKYVPEQDTDFIFCTVGEEEGFIGSTAVLLLFLALILRLIALAERQQSAFGRVYGYSVLSIFLFHLFINIGMVLGLTPVIGIPLPFFSYGGSSLWGFTILLFIFLRIDAGRNRRLV
;
A
#
# COMPACT_ATOMS: atom_id res chain seq x y z
N MET A 1 -15.75 -21.64 39.09
CA MET A 1 -16.92 -20.80 38.84
C MET A 1 -16.71 -19.88 37.65
N GLU A 2 -15.57 -19.21 37.50
CA GLU A 2 -15.25 -18.32 36.37
C GLU A 2 -15.25 -19.00 34.99
N TRP A 3 -14.70 -20.24 34.91
CA TRP A 3 -14.67 -20.99 33.66
C TRP A 3 -16.09 -21.37 33.14
N TYR A 4 -17.04 -21.64 34.04
CA TYR A 4 -18.42 -21.94 33.68
C TYR A 4 -19.16 -20.69 33.17
N VAL A 5 -18.91 -19.54 33.77
CA VAL A 5 -19.45 -18.24 33.32
C VAL A 5 -18.87 -17.85 31.96
N TYR A 6 -17.57 -18.11 31.73
CA TYR A 6 -16.90 -17.85 30.46
C TYR A 6 -17.47 -18.75 29.34
N LYS A 7 -17.67 -20.05 29.61
CA LYS A 7 -18.27 -21.02 28.69
C LYS A 7 -19.68 -20.61 28.27
N LYS A 8 -20.51 -20.20 29.21
CA LYS A 8 -21.88 -19.75 28.95
C LYS A 8 -21.97 -18.48 28.10
N LYS A 9 -20.99 -17.60 28.17
CA LYS A 9 -20.90 -16.39 27.34
C LYS A 9 -20.52 -16.69 25.88
N TRP A 10 -19.78 -17.75 25.62
CA TRP A 10 -19.31 -18.11 24.29
C TRP A 10 -20.28 -18.98 23.49
N GLU A 11 -21.20 -19.65 24.14
CA GLU A 11 -22.17 -20.54 23.48
C GLU A 11 -23.01 -19.83 22.39
N PRO A 12 -23.63 -18.66 22.65
CA PRO A 12 -24.41 -17.99 21.61
C PRO A 12 -23.56 -17.53 20.42
N VAL A 13 -22.36 -17.01 20.66
CA VAL A 13 -21.45 -16.57 19.61
C VAL A 13 -20.97 -17.74 18.74
N ARG A 14 -20.59 -18.84 19.36
CA ARG A 14 -20.22 -20.08 18.66
C ARG A 14 -21.37 -20.59 17.79
N ASN A 15 -22.59 -20.62 18.34
CA ASN A 15 -23.77 -21.11 17.62
C ASN A 15 -24.12 -20.23 16.43
N ILE A 16 -23.94 -18.90 16.56
CA ILE A 16 -24.10 -17.96 15.44
C ILE A 16 -23.08 -18.26 14.34
N ILE A 17 -21.80 -18.41 14.69
CA ILE A 17 -20.73 -18.68 13.72
C ILE A 17 -20.99 -19.99 12.99
N VAL A 18 -21.27 -21.06 13.72
CA VAL A 18 -21.53 -22.39 13.14
C VAL A 18 -22.80 -22.36 12.28
N GLY A 19 -23.89 -21.77 12.78
CA GLY A 19 -25.13 -21.62 12.02
C GLY A 19 -24.95 -20.80 10.74
N SER A 20 -24.24 -19.68 10.81
CA SER A 20 -23.92 -18.85 9.65
C SER A 20 -23.10 -19.61 8.61
N PHE A 21 -22.11 -20.37 9.06
CA PHE A 21 -21.28 -21.18 8.16
C PHE A 21 -22.11 -22.28 7.47
N ILE A 22 -22.98 -22.95 8.20
CA ILE A 22 -23.88 -23.99 7.62
C ILE A 22 -24.81 -23.38 6.58
N VAL A 23 -25.44 -22.24 6.88
CA VAL A 23 -26.35 -21.56 5.93
C VAL A 23 -25.62 -21.15 4.66
N LEU A 24 -24.41 -20.59 4.79
CA LEU A 24 -23.60 -20.20 3.62
C LEU A 24 -23.14 -21.43 2.80
N LEU A 25 -22.75 -22.50 3.48
CA LEU A 25 -22.37 -23.75 2.81
C LEU A 25 -23.54 -24.35 2.03
N VAL A 26 -24.72 -24.43 2.64
CA VAL A 26 -25.94 -24.93 1.98
C VAL A 26 -26.32 -24.01 0.82
N ALA A 27 -26.30 -22.70 0.99
CA ALA A 27 -26.59 -21.75 -0.08
C ALA A 27 -25.61 -21.88 -1.24
N TYR A 28 -24.31 -22.07 -0.97
CA TYR A 28 -23.30 -22.32 -1.98
C TYR A 28 -23.60 -23.60 -2.77
N LEU A 29 -23.88 -24.73 -2.07
CA LEU A 29 -24.20 -26.00 -2.72
C LEU A 29 -25.48 -25.91 -3.56
N VAL A 30 -26.51 -25.23 -3.07
CA VAL A 30 -27.75 -25.03 -3.83
C VAL A 30 -27.50 -24.18 -5.07
N SER A 31 -26.71 -23.13 -4.95
CA SER A 31 -26.35 -22.26 -6.09
C SER A 31 -25.53 -22.98 -7.16
N GLU A 32 -24.65 -23.92 -6.75
CA GLU A 32 -23.77 -24.66 -7.67
C GLU A 32 -24.52 -25.83 -8.35
N TYR A 33 -25.37 -26.60 -7.60
CA TYR A 33 -25.92 -27.86 -8.08
C TYR A 33 -27.40 -27.82 -8.46
N ILE A 34 -28.20 -26.85 -7.99
CA ILE A 34 -29.66 -26.86 -8.20
C ILE A 34 -30.13 -25.66 -9.02
N THR A 35 -29.90 -24.45 -8.54
CA THR A 35 -30.36 -23.23 -9.24
C THR A 35 -29.32 -22.11 -9.03
N PRO A 36 -28.79 -21.51 -10.10
CA PRO A 36 -27.87 -20.38 -9.95
C PRO A 36 -28.64 -19.15 -9.43
N PHE A 37 -28.28 -18.71 -8.25
CA PHE A 37 -28.77 -17.44 -7.68
C PHE A 37 -27.60 -16.63 -7.12
N ASN A 38 -27.82 -15.33 -6.96
CA ASN A 38 -26.76 -14.45 -6.47
C ASN A 38 -26.55 -14.63 -4.96
N LEU A 39 -25.46 -15.29 -4.58
CA LEU A 39 -25.04 -15.55 -3.19
C LEU A 39 -24.93 -14.29 -2.34
N VAL A 40 -24.73 -13.13 -2.96
CA VAL A 40 -24.63 -11.84 -2.27
C VAL A 40 -25.92 -11.53 -1.48
N TRP A 41 -27.09 -11.84 -2.04
CA TRP A 41 -28.37 -11.62 -1.33
C TRP A 41 -28.53 -12.48 -0.08
N VAL A 42 -28.03 -13.73 -0.13
CA VAL A 42 -28.04 -14.62 1.03
C VAL A 42 -27.07 -14.11 2.12
N GLN A 43 -25.91 -13.65 1.73
CA GLN A 43 -24.95 -13.03 2.66
C GLN A 43 -25.55 -11.80 3.35
N TRP A 44 -26.20 -10.92 2.59
CA TRP A 44 -26.90 -9.75 3.14
C TRP A 44 -28.01 -10.13 4.11
N GLY A 45 -28.87 -11.07 3.72
CA GLY A 45 -29.95 -11.57 4.56
C GLY A 45 -29.41 -12.16 5.88
N LEU A 46 -28.36 -12.98 5.79
CA LEU A 46 -27.70 -13.57 6.96
C LEU A 46 -27.11 -12.51 7.88
N CYS A 47 -26.40 -11.52 7.32
CA CYS A 47 -25.84 -10.41 8.08
C CYS A 47 -26.89 -9.63 8.86
N VAL A 48 -28.03 -9.32 8.23
CA VAL A 48 -29.14 -8.63 8.89
C VAL A 48 -29.71 -9.47 10.03
N VAL A 49 -29.96 -10.77 9.80
CA VAL A 49 -30.49 -11.68 10.81
C VAL A 49 -29.54 -11.79 12.01
N VAL A 50 -28.25 -12.01 11.75
CA VAL A 50 -27.22 -12.12 12.81
C VAL A 50 -27.12 -10.81 13.60
N THR A 51 -27.14 -9.67 12.93
CA THR A 51 -27.07 -8.36 13.59
C THR A 51 -28.29 -8.10 14.46
N CYS A 52 -29.48 -8.38 13.96
CA CYS A 52 -30.72 -8.27 14.75
C CYS A 52 -30.72 -9.21 15.97
N TYR A 53 -30.22 -10.43 15.81
CA TYR A 53 -30.11 -11.37 16.91
C TYR A 53 -29.08 -10.92 17.97
N LEU A 54 -27.93 -10.42 17.57
CA LEU A 54 -26.92 -9.86 18.48
C LEU A 54 -27.49 -8.65 19.25
N PHE A 55 -28.26 -7.80 18.58
CA PHE A 55 -28.90 -6.66 19.21
C PHE A 55 -29.97 -7.10 20.22
N PHE A 56 -30.77 -8.13 19.89
CA PHE A 56 -31.72 -8.74 20.81
C PHE A 56 -31.03 -9.32 22.06
N LEU A 57 -29.91 -10.03 21.89
CA LEU A 57 -29.10 -10.54 22.99
C LEU A 57 -28.51 -9.43 23.85
N ALA A 58 -28.07 -8.32 23.24
CA ALA A 58 -27.55 -7.17 23.96
C ALA A 58 -28.60 -6.54 24.88
N LEU A 59 -29.84 -6.47 24.41
CA LEU A 59 -30.95 -5.93 25.20
C LEU A 59 -31.40 -6.91 26.30
N SER A 60 -31.47 -8.22 25.97
CA SER A 60 -31.94 -9.25 26.88
C SER A 60 -30.96 -9.53 28.03
N GLU A 61 -29.68 -9.64 27.73
CA GLU A 61 -28.64 -9.96 28.71
C GLU A 61 -27.95 -8.73 29.31
N ARG A 62 -28.30 -7.52 28.88
CA ARG A 62 -27.69 -6.24 29.32
C ARG A 62 -26.17 -6.19 29.22
N HIS A 63 -25.58 -6.91 28.24
CA HIS A 63 -24.14 -6.92 28.00
C HIS A 63 -23.75 -6.04 26.83
N TRP A 64 -23.04 -4.96 27.09
CA TRP A 64 -22.50 -4.02 26.09
C TRP A 64 -21.60 -4.68 25.04
N SER A 65 -21.00 -5.82 25.35
CA SER A 65 -20.13 -6.56 24.41
C SER A 65 -20.85 -7.01 23.14
N TYR A 66 -22.11 -7.46 23.24
CA TYR A 66 -22.90 -7.86 22.07
C TYR A 66 -23.28 -6.68 21.20
N PHE A 67 -23.54 -5.52 21.83
CA PHE A 67 -23.79 -4.28 21.10
C PHE A 67 -22.57 -3.85 20.28
N LEU A 68 -21.36 -3.88 20.87
CA LEU A 68 -20.11 -3.55 20.18
C LEU A 68 -19.81 -4.50 19.02
N ILE A 69 -20.07 -5.81 19.20
CA ILE A 69 -19.92 -6.80 18.12
C ILE A 69 -20.90 -6.51 16.97
N GLY A 70 -22.17 -6.21 17.28
CA GLY A 70 -23.16 -5.82 16.28
C GLY A 70 -22.77 -4.55 15.53
N LEU A 71 -22.30 -3.53 16.24
CA LEU A 71 -21.82 -2.28 15.66
C LEU A 71 -20.61 -2.50 14.74
N PHE A 72 -19.68 -3.36 15.17
CA PHE A 72 -18.51 -3.72 14.36
C PHE A 72 -18.92 -4.48 13.09
N ALA A 73 -19.89 -5.40 13.19
CA ALA A 73 -20.42 -6.12 12.04
C ALA A 73 -21.06 -5.17 11.01
N ILE A 74 -21.92 -4.25 11.47
CA ILE A 74 -22.52 -3.21 10.59
C ILE A 74 -21.44 -2.34 9.97
N GLY A 75 -20.46 -1.89 10.75
CA GLY A 75 -19.34 -1.10 10.27
C GLY A 75 -18.52 -1.83 9.20
N SER A 76 -18.26 -3.12 9.38
CA SER A 76 -17.53 -3.95 8.41
C SER A 76 -18.30 -4.11 7.10
N ILE A 77 -19.60 -4.33 7.17
CA ILE A 77 -20.47 -4.41 5.98
C ILE A 77 -20.52 -3.05 5.27
N GLY A 78 -20.72 -1.97 6.04
CA GLY A 78 -20.70 -0.62 5.49
C GLY A 78 -19.37 -0.28 4.81
N PHE A 79 -18.26 -0.72 5.38
CA PHE A 79 -16.93 -0.54 4.80
C PHE A 79 -16.76 -1.31 3.49
N LEU A 80 -17.20 -2.59 3.44
CA LEU A 80 -17.14 -3.39 2.21
C LEU A 80 -17.97 -2.77 1.09
N TYR A 81 -19.20 -2.34 1.40
CA TYR A 81 -20.07 -1.69 0.41
C TYR A 81 -19.51 -0.34 -0.04
N SER A 82 -19.00 0.45 0.90
CA SER A 82 -18.34 1.72 0.60
C SER A 82 -17.11 1.53 -0.28
N SER A 83 -16.31 0.47 -0.02
CA SER A 83 -15.13 0.13 -0.81
C SER A 83 -15.49 -0.26 -2.24
N ASP A 84 -16.52 -1.11 -2.42
CA ASP A 84 -17.02 -1.49 -3.76
C ASP A 84 -17.58 -0.28 -4.52
N TYR A 85 -18.38 0.55 -3.86
CA TYR A 85 -18.91 1.78 -4.43
C TYR A 85 -17.79 2.74 -4.83
N PHE A 86 -16.80 2.93 -3.95
CA PHE A 86 -15.65 3.79 -4.22
C PHE A 86 -14.86 3.28 -5.41
N PHE A 87 -14.56 1.97 -5.45
CA PHE A 87 -13.82 1.37 -6.55
C PHE A 87 -14.55 1.49 -7.90
N ASN A 88 -15.86 1.21 -7.95
CA ASN A 88 -16.60 1.14 -9.20
C ASN A 88 -17.20 2.47 -9.66
N LYS A 89 -17.44 3.43 -8.75
CA LYS A 89 -18.15 4.68 -9.05
C LYS A 89 -17.29 5.94 -8.91
N VAL A 90 -16.29 5.93 -8.03
CA VAL A 90 -15.45 7.12 -7.74
C VAL A 90 -14.15 7.07 -8.51
N LEU A 91 -13.53 5.89 -8.60
CA LEU A 91 -12.28 5.73 -9.35
C LEU A 91 -12.52 5.78 -10.85
N GLU A 92 -11.69 6.51 -11.57
CA GLU A 92 -11.69 6.54 -13.02
C GLU A 92 -11.22 5.19 -13.61
N PRO A 93 -11.67 4.82 -14.84
CA PRO A 93 -11.34 3.52 -15.43
C PRO A 93 -9.84 3.21 -15.47
N HIS A 94 -9.01 4.20 -15.75
CA HIS A 94 -7.56 4.02 -15.78
C HIS A 94 -6.96 3.76 -14.38
N GLN A 95 -7.55 4.28 -13.30
CA GLN A 95 -7.14 4.02 -11.93
C GLN A 95 -7.56 2.61 -11.49
N GLN A 96 -8.76 2.18 -11.89
CA GLN A 96 -9.25 0.81 -11.64
C GLN A 96 -8.34 -0.22 -12.29
N ILE A 97 -7.95 -0.02 -13.56
CA ILE A 97 -7.05 -0.91 -14.28
C ILE A 97 -5.71 -1.05 -13.55
N ARG A 98 -5.11 0.05 -13.10
CA ARG A 98 -3.85 0.02 -12.35
C ARG A 98 -3.93 -0.81 -11.07
N ILE A 99 -5.05 -0.72 -10.34
CA ILE A 99 -5.27 -1.51 -9.12
C ILE A 99 -5.50 -2.98 -9.47
N LYS A 100 -6.28 -3.29 -10.50
CA LYS A 100 -6.53 -4.66 -10.95
C LYS A 100 -5.24 -5.35 -11.44
N VAL A 101 -4.41 -4.63 -12.19
CA VAL A 101 -3.10 -5.12 -12.64
C VAL A 101 -2.18 -5.38 -11.45
N LEU A 102 -2.14 -4.50 -10.47
CA LEU A 102 -1.37 -4.69 -9.24
C LEU A 102 -1.80 -5.95 -8.48
N LEU A 103 -3.10 -6.22 -8.41
CA LEU A 103 -3.66 -7.40 -7.75
C LEU A 103 -3.58 -8.68 -8.60
N GLY A 104 -3.06 -8.60 -9.83
CA GLY A 104 -2.97 -9.73 -10.75
C GLY A 104 -4.34 -10.21 -11.28
N MET A 105 -5.37 -9.36 -11.20
CA MET A 105 -6.73 -9.67 -11.69
C MET A 105 -6.89 -9.42 -13.18
N GLU A 106 -6.04 -8.59 -13.76
CA GLU A 106 -6.10 -8.19 -15.17
C GLU A 106 -4.67 -8.03 -15.71
N GLU A 107 -4.42 -8.53 -16.92
CA GLU A 107 -3.14 -8.35 -17.61
C GLU A 107 -3.26 -7.15 -18.55
N ASP A 108 -2.63 -6.06 -18.22
CA ASP A 108 -2.48 -4.91 -19.11
C ASP A 108 -1.19 -5.05 -19.94
N LEU A 109 -1.33 -5.68 -21.10
CA LEU A 109 -0.20 -5.99 -22.00
C LEU A 109 0.30 -4.76 -22.79
N ALA A 110 -0.40 -3.63 -22.73
CA ALA A 110 -0.08 -2.44 -23.54
C ALA A 110 0.16 -1.16 -22.72
N GLY A 111 -0.14 -1.16 -21.41
CA GLY A 111 -0.06 0.02 -20.56
C GLY A 111 0.85 -0.13 -19.34
N ALA A 112 0.32 0.22 -18.17
CA ALA A 112 1.07 0.22 -16.91
C ALA A 112 1.62 -1.17 -16.55
N GLY A 113 0.90 -2.25 -16.85
CA GLY A 113 1.34 -3.62 -16.62
C GLY A 113 2.53 -4.02 -17.48
N TYR A 114 2.56 -3.58 -18.74
CA TYR A 114 3.71 -3.79 -19.63
C TYR A 114 4.98 -3.16 -19.05
N ASN A 115 4.92 -1.90 -18.61
CA ASN A 115 6.08 -1.20 -18.06
C ASN A 115 6.64 -1.90 -16.83
N VAL A 116 5.78 -2.36 -15.92
CA VAL A 116 6.19 -3.11 -14.72
C VAL A 116 6.82 -4.46 -15.08
N ASN A 117 6.23 -5.18 -16.03
CA ASN A 117 6.80 -6.46 -16.46
C ASN A 117 8.16 -6.29 -17.12
N GLN A 118 8.31 -5.29 -18.01
CA GLN A 118 9.59 -4.99 -18.63
C GLN A 118 10.64 -4.53 -17.61
N SER A 119 10.25 -3.73 -16.62
CA SER A 119 11.16 -3.31 -15.55
C SER A 119 11.66 -4.49 -14.72
N LYS A 120 10.78 -5.45 -14.38
CA LYS A 120 11.16 -6.69 -13.67
C LYS A 120 12.11 -7.57 -14.50
N ILE A 121 11.87 -7.69 -15.81
CA ILE A 121 12.75 -8.41 -16.73
C ILE A 121 14.11 -7.72 -16.80
N ALA A 122 14.16 -6.40 -16.90
CA ALA A 122 15.40 -5.63 -16.91
C ALA A 122 16.21 -5.86 -15.63
N ILE A 123 15.60 -5.68 -14.45
CA ILE A 123 16.26 -5.91 -13.15
C ILE A 123 16.75 -7.37 -13.05
N GLY A 124 15.89 -8.34 -13.38
CA GLY A 124 16.24 -9.77 -13.32
C GLY A 124 17.39 -10.13 -14.25
N SER A 125 17.50 -9.46 -15.40
CA SER A 125 18.58 -9.69 -16.38
C SER A 125 19.96 -9.19 -15.92
N GLY A 126 20.00 -8.27 -14.94
CA GLY A 126 21.24 -7.74 -14.38
C GLY A 126 21.99 -8.72 -13.47
N GLY A 127 21.29 -9.69 -12.88
CA GLY A 127 21.91 -10.66 -11.95
C GLY A 127 22.59 -10.01 -10.74
N LEU A 128 23.71 -10.57 -10.27
CA LEU A 128 24.41 -10.07 -9.09
C LEU A 128 25.25 -8.83 -9.38
N THR A 129 25.99 -8.81 -10.46
CA THR A 129 27.03 -7.81 -10.77
C THR A 129 26.62 -6.82 -11.87
N GLY A 130 25.45 -7.01 -12.47
CA GLY A 130 25.00 -6.21 -13.61
C GLY A 130 25.68 -6.56 -14.93
N LYS A 131 25.20 -5.92 -16.00
CA LYS A 131 25.76 -6.05 -17.36
C LYS A 131 26.87 -5.04 -17.64
N GLY A 132 27.11 -4.12 -16.71
CA GLY A 132 28.05 -3.00 -16.83
C GLY A 132 27.40 -1.72 -17.34
N PHE A 133 28.01 -0.61 -17.00
CA PHE A 133 27.53 0.73 -17.34
C PHE A 133 27.29 0.89 -18.84
N LEU A 134 26.13 1.37 -19.23
CA LEU A 134 25.65 1.54 -20.61
C LEU A 134 25.61 0.25 -21.44
N ASN A 135 25.63 -0.94 -20.81
CA ASN A 135 25.55 -2.25 -21.48
C ASN A 135 24.21 -2.97 -21.25
N GLY A 136 23.23 -2.30 -20.65
CA GLY A 136 21.89 -2.83 -20.51
C GLY A 136 21.23 -3.11 -21.85
N THR A 137 20.73 -4.30 -22.09
CA THR A 137 20.08 -4.67 -23.34
C THR A 137 18.64 -4.16 -23.39
N GLN A 138 17.89 -4.28 -22.30
CA GLN A 138 16.51 -3.79 -22.19
C GLN A 138 16.45 -2.28 -22.20
N THR A 139 17.36 -1.64 -21.48
CA THR A 139 17.45 -0.18 -21.37
C THR A 139 17.92 0.47 -22.67
N LYS A 140 18.94 -0.08 -23.37
CA LYS A 140 19.38 0.44 -24.68
C LYS A 140 18.31 0.35 -25.76
N LEU A 141 17.54 -0.70 -25.79
CA LEU A 141 16.49 -0.92 -26.78
C LEU A 141 15.19 -0.18 -26.40
N LYS A 142 15.17 0.53 -25.27
CA LYS A 142 14.02 1.29 -24.75
C LYS A 142 12.74 0.45 -24.64
N TYR A 143 12.88 -0.82 -24.22
CA TYR A 143 11.72 -1.68 -23.98
C TYR A 143 10.91 -1.24 -22.77
N VAL A 144 11.52 -0.50 -21.82
CA VAL A 144 10.82 0.14 -20.70
C VAL A 144 10.50 1.57 -21.08
N PRO A 145 9.25 1.93 -21.37
CA PRO A 145 8.86 3.33 -21.54
C PRO A 145 9.16 4.13 -20.26
N GLU A 146 9.50 5.41 -20.40
CA GLU A 146 9.80 6.32 -19.26
C GLU A 146 10.92 5.82 -18.34
N GLN A 147 11.87 5.02 -18.86
CA GLN A 147 12.98 4.47 -18.07
C GLN A 147 13.88 5.55 -17.47
N ASP A 148 14.04 6.69 -18.14
CA ASP A 148 14.92 7.78 -17.71
C ASP A 148 14.29 8.62 -16.58
N THR A 149 12.97 8.57 -16.45
CA THR A 149 12.19 9.34 -15.46
C THR A 149 11.71 8.46 -14.32
N ASP A 150 10.60 7.77 -14.53
CA ASP A 150 9.88 7.08 -13.46
C ASP A 150 10.42 5.68 -13.14
N PHE A 151 11.03 5.03 -14.15
CA PHE A 151 11.56 3.67 -14.04
C PHE A 151 13.09 3.63 -13.97
N ILE A 152 13.77 4.73 -13.62
CA ILE A 152 15.26 4.81 -13.61
C ILE A 152 15.91 3.69 -12.78
N PHE A 153 15.26 3.23 -11.71
CA PHE A 153 15.80 2.18 -10.88
C PHE A 153 15.94 0.83 -11.61
N CYS A 154 15.15 0.57 -12.67
CA CYS A 154 15.32 -0.63 -13.49
C CYS A 154 16.62 -0.58 -14.29
N THR A 155 17.06 0.60 -14.75
CA THR A 155 18.36 0.79 -15.39
C THR A 155 19.50 0.48 -14.44
N VAL A 156 19.42 0.98 -13.18
CA VAL A 156 20.39 0.65 -12.14
C VAL A 156 20.42 -0.87 -11.91
N GLY A 157 19.25 -1.53 -11.86
CA GLY A 157 19.14 -2.97 -11.66
C GLY A 157 19.74 -3.78 -12.80
N GLU A 158 19.58 -3.35 -14.06
CA GLU A 158 20.14 -4.03 -15.23
C GLU A 158 21.66 -3.82 -15.37
N GLU A 159 22.12 -2.57 -15.20
CA GLU A 159 23.52 -2.22 -15.45
C GLU A 159 24.45 -2.58 -14.30
N GLU A 160 24.04 -2.30 -13.05
CA GLU A 160 24.85 -2.49 -11.85
C GLU A 160 24.44 -3.73 -11.03
N GLY A 161 23.36 -4.39 -11.43
CA GLY A 161 22.86 -5.60 -10.80
C GLY A 161 22.38 -5.44 -9.38
N PHE A 162 22.32 -6.55 -8.64
CA PHE A 162 21.87 -6.58 -7.26
C PHE A 162 22.78 -5.77 -6.33
N ILE A 163 24.10 -5.82 -6.54
CA ILE A 163 25.08 -5.10 -5.71
C ILE A 163 24.87 -3.59 -5.86
N GLY A 164 24.78 -3.08 -7.09
CA GLY A 164 24.55 -1.66 -7.34
C GLY A 164 23.21 -1.17 -6.83
N SER A 165 22.15 -1.92 -7.09
CA SER A 165 20.80 -1.64 -6.56
C SER A 165 20.79 -1.56 -5.04
N THR A 166 21.45 -2.52 -4.36
CA THR A 166 21.56 -2.52 -2.90
C THR A 166 22.37 -1.32 -2.41
N ALA A 167 23.46 -0.95 -3.08
CA ALA A 167 24.25 0.23 -2.72
C ALA A 167 23.42 1.51 -2.79
N VAL A 168 22.62 1.69 -3.85
CA VAL A 168 21.71 2.83 -3.99
C VAL A 168 20.68 2.87 -2.85
N LEU A 169 20.06 1.73 -2.52
CA LEU A 169 19.11 1.64 -1.41
C LEU A 169 19.76 1.98 -0.06
N LEU A 170 20.98 1.50 0.18
CA LEU A 170 21.74 1.82 1.41
C LEU A 170 22.11 3.32 1.50
N LEU A 171 22.42 3.97 0.37
CA LEU A 171 22.65 5.42 0.33
C LEU A 171 21.37 6.20 0.67
N PHE A 172 20.23 5.80 0.14
CA PHE A 172 18.95 6.40 0.52
C PHE A 172 18.61 6.15 1.99
N LEU A 173 18.82 4.95 2.49
CA LEU A 173 18.65 4.63 3.91
C LEU A 173 19.53 5.52 4.79
N ALA A 174 20.79 5.68 4.44
CA ALA A 174 21.72 6.56 5.14
C ALA A 174 21.24 8.03 5.11
N LEU A 175 20.74 8.51 3.96
CA LEU A 175 20.16 9.84 3.85
C LEU A 175 18.96 10.01 4.78
N ILE A 176 18.02 9.07 4.78
CA ILE A 176 16.82 9.08 5.62
C ILE A 176 17.21 9.08 7.10
N LEU A 177 18.09 8.17 7.52
CA LEU A 177 18.58 8.12 8.91
C LEU A 177 19.27 9.42 9.31
N ARG A 178 20.03 10.02 8.39
CA ARG A 178 20.66 11.32 8.64
C ARG A 178 19.64 12.44 8.80
N LEU A 179 18.60 12.47 7.96
CA LEU A 179 17.52 13.46 8.07
C LEU A 179 16.76 13.32 9.40
N ILE A 180 16.49 12.09 9.86
CA ILE A 180 15.89 11.84 11.18
C ILE A 180 16.79 12.43 12.27
N ALA A 181 18.07 12.09 12.29
CA ALA A 181 19.01 12.58 13.29
C ALA A 181 19.13 14.12 13.29
N LEU A 182 19.05 14.73 12.10
CA LEU A 182 19.06 16.19 11.96
C LEU A 182 17.75 16.82 12.46
N ALA A 183 16.59 16.19 12.21
CA ALA A 183 15.29 16.66 12.67
C ALA A 183 15.14 16.55 14.20
N GLU A 184 15.57 15.44 14.79
CA GLU A 184 15.51 15.22 16.23
C GLU A 184 16.34 16.24 17.03
N ARG A 185 17.48 16.62 16.52
CA ARG A 185 18.34 17.60 17.21
C ARG A 185 17.88 19.06 17.09
N GLN A 186 16.81 19.36 16.32
CA GLN A 186 16.29 20.72 16.20
C GLN A 186 15.65 21.19 17.51
N GLN A 187 16.06 22.39 17.96
CA GLN A 187 15.51 23.02 19.17
C GLN A 187 14.18 23.76 18.90
N SER A 188 14.01 24.29 17.69
CA SER A 188 12.80 24.98 17.29
C SER A 188 11.74 24.00 16.80
N ALA A 189 10.47 24.20 17.20
CA ALA A 189 9.35 23.42 16.68
C ALA A 189 9.26 23.52 15.15
N PHE A 190 9.45 24.70 14.58
CA PHE A 190 9.45 24.91 13.13
C PHE A 190 10.52 24.07 12.43
N GLY A 191 11.78 24.08 12.92
CA GLY A 191 12.86 23.32 12.32
C GLY A 191 12.62 21.81 12.37
N ARG A 192 12.04 21.32 13.46
CA ARG A 192 11.67 19.90 13.62
C ARG A 192 10.58 19.49 12.66
N VAL A 193 9.47 20.25 12.62
CA VAL A 193 8.34 19.98 11.70
C VAL A 193 8.81 20.02 10.23
N TYR A 194 9.58 21.05 9.85
CA TYR A 194 10.13 21.14 8.51
C TYR A 194 11.02 19.95 8.15
N GLY A 195 11.91 19.54 9.06
CA GLY A 195 12.78 18.37 8.87
C GLY A 195 12.00 17.07 8.64
N TYR A 196 10.97 16.81 9.46
CA TYR A 196 10.10 15.65 9.25
C TYR A 196 9.25 15.74 7.99
N SER A 197 8.82 16.93 7.57
CA SER A 197 8.11 17.13 6.31
C SER A 197 9.00 16.78 5.11
N VAL A 198 10.24 17.26 5.10
CA VAL A 198 11.23 16.90 4.07
C VAL A 198 11.50 15.40 4.06
N LEU A 199 11.73 14.81 5.24
CA LEU A 199 11.92 13.37 5.40
C LEU A 199 10.77 12.57 4.80
N SER A 200 9.53 12.96 5.12
CA SER A 200 8.32 12.28 4.63
C SER A 200 8.22 12.33 3.11
N ILE A 201 8.54 13.47 2.49
CA ILE A 201 8.56 13.62 1.03
C ILE A 201 9.59 12.66 0.41
N PHE A 202 10.83 12.64 0.92
CA PHE A 202 11.88 11.75 0.41
C PHE A 202 11.52 10.28 0.58
N LEU A 203 11.01 9.89 1.75
CA LEU A 203 10.60 8.52 2.06
C LEU A 203 9.45 8.09 1.14
N PHE A 204 8.45 8.94 0.94
CA PHE A 204 7.32 8.67 0.06
C PHE A 204 7.76 8.45 -1.40
N HIS A 205 8.58 9.35 -1.94
CA HIS A 205 9.09 9.22 -3.30
C HIS A 205 9.92 7.94 -3.49
N LEU A 206 10.81 7.64 -2.54
CA LEU A 206 11.62 6.42 -2.55
C LEU A 206 10.73 5.17 -2.54
N PHE A 207 9.80 5.09 -1.58
CA PHE A 207 8.94 3.93 -1.41
C PHE A 207 8.06 3.68 -2.63
N ILE A 208 7.41 4.73 -3.15
CA ILE A 208 6.50 4.60 -4.29
C ILE A 208 7.28 4.29 -5.57
N ASN A 209 8.41 4.97 -5.85
CA ASN A 209 9.18 4.72 -7.06
C ASN A 209 9.72 3.28 -7.11
N ILE A 210 10.38 2.82 -6.04
CA ILE A 210 10.90 1.44 -5.99
C ILE A 210 9.77 0.41 -5.98
N GLY A 211 8.71 0.67 -5.21
CA GLY A 211 7.54 -0.19 -5.17
C GLY A 211 6.88 -0.34 -6.55
N MET A 212 6.78 0.75 -7.32
CA MET A 212 6.24 0.76 -8.68
C MET A 212 7.10 -0.06 -9.66
N VAL A 213 8.42 0.12 -9.62
CA VAL A 213 9.36 -0.61 -10.47
C VAL A 213 9.36 -2.12 -10.16
N LEU A 214 9.19 -2.49 -8.90
CA LEU A 214 9.07 -3.88 -8.46
C LEU A 214 7.65 -4.46 -8.60
N GLY A 215 6.65 -3.61 -8.91
CA GLY A 215 5.24 -4.02 -9.01
C GLY A 215 4.59 -4.30 -7.65
N LEU A 216 5.05 -3.63 -6.60
CA LEU A 216 4.45 -3.67 -5.25
C LEU A 216 3.45 -2.53 -5.03
N THR A 217 3.55 -1.47 -5.83
CA THR A 217 2.63 -0.33 -5.81
C THR A 217 2.14 -0.04 -7.23
N PRO A 218 0.95 0.58 -7.40
CA PRO A 218 0.47 0.94 -8.73
C PRO A 218 1.38 1.98 -9.39
N VAL A 219 1.46 1.95 -10.72
CA VAL A 219 2.24 2.92 -11.49
C VAL A 219 1.59 4.29 -11.41
N ILE A 220 2.26 5.26 -10.78
CA ILE A 220 1.75 6.62 -10.57
C ILE A 220 2.59 7.66 -11.33
N GLY A 221 3.85 7.33 -11.68
CA GLY A 221 4.74 8.27 -12.34
C GLY A 221 5.40 9.24 -11.35
N ILE A 222 6.05 8.72 -10.32
CA ILE A 222 6.73 9.51 -9.28
C ILE A 222 8.24 9.35 -9.44
N PRO A 223 8.99 10.46 -9.62
CA PRO A 223 10.44 10.39 -9.83
C PRO A 223 11.19 9.96 -8.56
N LEU A 224 12.30 9.25 -8.75
CA LEU A 224 13.24 8.92 -7.68
C LEU A 224 14.12 10.15 -7.38
N PRO A 225 14.16 10.67 -6.13
CA PRO A 225 14.94 11.85 -5.80
C PRO A 225 16.41 11.74 -6.21
N PHE A 226 16.93 12.77 -6.88
CA PHE A 226 18.31 12.88 -7.38
C PHE A 226 18.75 11.88 -8.47
N PHE A 227 17.96 10.85 -8.77
CA PHE A 227 18.27 9.85 -9.79
C PHE A 227 17.48 10.07 -11.08
N SER A 228 16.18 10.31 -10.96
CA SER A 228 15.31 10.49 -12.13
C SER A 228 15.68 11.71 -12.94
N TYR A 229 15.67 11.55 -14.26
CA TYR A 229 15.85 12.66 -15.18
C TYR A 229 14.69 13.65 -15.05
N GLY A 230 15.01 14.92 -14.79
CA GLY A 230 14.03 16.00 -14.66
C GLY A 230 14.63 17.20 -13.92
N GLY A 231 14.80 18.32 -14.64
CA GLY A 231 15.36 19.55 -14.05
C GLY A 231 14.51 20.07 -12.88
N SER A 232 13.19 20.08 -13.02
CA SER A 232 12.27 20.56 -11.99
C SER A 232 12.29 19.71 -10.73
N SER A 233 12.33 18.37 -10.85
CA SER A 233 12.41 17.46 -9.71
C SER A 233 13.73 17.59 -8.97
N LEU A 234 14.84 17.68 -9.71
CA LEU A 234 16.17 17.88 -9.12
C LEU A 234 16.23 19.19 -8.33
N TRP A 235 15.75 20.31 -8.90
CA TRP A 235 15.68 21.58 -8.20
C TRP A 235 14.78 21.51 -6.97
N GLY A 236 13.62 20.89 -7.07
CA GLY A 236 12.68 20.77 -5.96
C GLY A 236 13.30 20.03 -4.76
N PHE A 237 13.86 18.84 -4.97
CA PHE A 237 14.49 18.05 -3.89
C PHE A 237 15.73 18.75 -3.33
N THR A 238 16.53 19.39 -4.19
CA THR A 238 17.71 20.15 -3.77
C THR A 238 17.32 21.31 -2.87
N ILE A 239 16.36 22.13 -3.28
CA ILE A 239 15.90 23.30 -2.49
C ILE A 239 15.35 22.83 -1.13
N LEU A 240 14.48 21.78 -1.10
CA LEU A 240 13.93 21.26 0.13
C LEU A 240 15.04 20.83 1.10
N LEU A 241 16.01 20.07 0.61
CA LEU A 241 17.12 19.58 1.41
C LEU A 241 18.00 20.72 1.93
N PHE A 242 18.42 21.65 1.04
CA PHE A 242 19.33 22.73 1.42
C PHE A 242 18.70 23.77 2.36
N ILE A 243 17.39 24.04 2.24
CA ILE A 243 16.69 24.86 3.24
C ILE A 243 16.74 24.18 4.59
N PHE A 244 16.50 22.87 4.68
CA PHE A 244 16.60 22.13 5.95
C PHE A 244 18.03 22.17 6.53
N LEU A 245 19.04 21.94 5.70
CA LEU A 245 20.44 22.03 6.14
C LEU A 245 20.79 23.45 6.61
N ARG A 246 20.24 24.49 6.00
CA ARG A 246 20.41 25.88 6.43
C ARG A 246 19.75 26.15 7.79
N ILE A 247 18.55 25.61 8.02
CA ILE A 247 17.86 25.69 9.31
C ILE A 247 18.70 25.03 10.39
N ASP A 248 19.25 23.83 10.09
CA ASP A 248 20.10 23.09 11.02
C ASP A 248 21.40 23.82 11.35
N ALA A 249 22.06 24.40 10.35
CA ALA A 249 23.29 25.20 10.57
C ALA A 249 23.05 26.45 11.42
N GLY A 250 21.84 27.02 11.35
CA GLY A 250 21.46 28.22 12.12
C GLY A 250 21.01 27.95 13.56
N ARG A 251 20.88 26.67 13.98
CA ARG A 251 20.30 26.30 15.30
C ARG A 251 21.06 26.89 16.50
N ASN A 252 22.41 26.90 16.43
CA ASN A 252 23.26 27.37 17.53
C ASN A 252 23.35 28.90 17.61
N ARG A 253 22.97 29.64 16.55
CA ARG A 253 23.02 31.12 16.54
C ARG A 253 21.83 31.76 17.26
N ARG A 254 20.80 31.00 17.64
CA ARG A 254 19.61 31.51 18.36
C ARG A 254 19.74 31.43 19.87
N LEU A 255 20.88 31.03 20.40
CA LEU A 255 21.20 30.94 21.83
C LEU A 255 22.05 32.11 22.35
N VAL A 256 22.28 33.14 21.51
CA VAL A 256 23.02 34.38 21.92
C VAL A 256 22.08 35.54 21.85
#